data_80a0f633f8a7ec25dde0a87508b6a9ee
#
_entry.id   80a0f633f8a7ec25dde0a87508b6a9ee
#
_cell.length_a   1.000
_cell.length_b   1.000
_cell.length_c   1.000
_cell.angle_alpha   90.00
_cell.angle_beta   90.00
_cell.angle_gamma   90.00
#
_symmetry.space_group_name_H-M   'P 1'
#
loop_
_entity.id
_entity.type
_entity.pdbx_description
1 polymer ?
#
loop_
_entity_poly.entity_id
_entity_poly.type
_entity_poly.pdbx_seq_one_letter_code
_entity_poly.pdbx_strand_id
1 'polypeptide(L)'
;MGYTTMVVGLVFMVYVYLMQFVDHTLRWIPILVVFLALSKVAFFTLYSFTQINKSIAHRHSVSSVVWIFGLTIFLMIFSFASDYACLAGFDESAFIFGSEQSFWRQLFEAFYFSMVTFASIGYGDIVPVTMLAKILVTMEIGQSFLLIVFGLSNLNSIRVNQSQVKDHEKL
;
A
#
# COMPACT_ATOMS: atom_id res chain seq x y z
N MET A 1 7.65 3.21 -13.13
CA MET A 1 7.63 3.74 -11.77
C MET A 1 6.99 5.11 -11.63
N GLY A 2 7.22 6.07 -12.53
CA GLY A 2 6.59 7.38 -12.43
C GLY A 2 5.06 7.36 -12.32
N TYR A 3 4.39 6.43 -13.01
CA TYR A 3 2.93 6.36 -12.97
C TYR A 3 2.36 5.93 -11.61
N THR A 4 3.00 5.00 -10.91
CA THR A 4 2.52 4.57 -9.58
C THR A 4 2.69 5.64 -8.52
N THR A 5 3.85 6.31 -8.49
CA THR A 5 4.08 7.46 -7.62
C THR A 5 3.13 8.60 -7.93
N MET A 6 2.87 8.87 -9.21
CA MET A 6 1.93 9.91 -9.64
C MET A 6 0.49 9.58 -9.19
N VAL A 7 0.03 8.34 -9.36
CA VAL A 7 -1.32 7.90 -8.92
C VAL A 7 -1.47 8.02 -7.41
N VAL A 8 -0.49 7.54 -6.64
CA VAL A 8 -0.52 7.64 -5.16
C VAL A 8 -0.52 9.10 -4.72
N GLY A 9 0.35 9.94 -5.32
CA GLY A 9 0.41 11.37 -5.02
C GLY A 9 -0.89 12.10 -5.37
N LEU A 10 -1.53 11.77 -6.50
CA LEU A 10 -2.80 12.36 -6.90
C LEU A 10 -3.93 11.98 -5.93
N VAL A 11 -4.03 10.70 -5.55
CA VAL A 11 -5.06 10.25 -4.59
C VAL A 11 -4.84 10.89 -3.22
N PHE A 12 -3.57 10.99 -2.77
CA PHE A 12 -3.24 11.70 -1.53
C PHE A 12 -3.68 13.17 -1.57
N MET A 13 -3.41 13.88 -2.67
CA MET A 13 -3.86 15.27 -2.85
C MET A 13 -5.38 15.39 -2.83
N VAL A 14 -6.09 14.44 -3.46
CA VAL A 14 -7.57 14.40 -3.40
C VAL A 14 -8.04 14.21 -1.96
N TYR A 15 -7.41 13.34 -1.17
CA TYR A 15 -7.80 13.14 0.23
C TYR A 15 -7.53 14.36 1.11
N VAL A 16 -6.37 15.01 0.93
CA VAL A 16 -6.07 16.28 1.64
C VAL A 16 -7.10 17.34 1.28
N TYR A 17 -7.47 17.45 0.00
CA TYR A 17 -8.51 18.38 -0.45
C TYR A 17 -9.87 18.05 0.18
N LEU A 18 -10.28 16.77 0.17
CA LEU A 18 -11.53 16.32 0.80
C LEU A 18 -11.56 16.66 2.29
N MET A 19 -10.48 16.36 3.03
CA MET A 19 -10.40 16.62 4.47
C MET A 19 -10.41 18.11 4.83
N GLN A 20 -9.94 19.00 3.95
CA GLN A 20 -9.87 20.45 4.24
C GLN A 20 -11.08 21.23 3.76
N PHE A 21 -11.71 20.82 2.66
CA PHE A 21 -12.71 21.64 1.96
C PHE A 21 -14.11 21.04 1.91
N VAL A 22 -14.27 19.76 2.25
CA VAL A 22 -15.57 19.09 2.15
C VAL A 22 -16.19 18.95 3.54
N ASP A 23 -17.50 19.18 3.59
CA ASP A 23 -18.29 19.13 4.82
C ASP A 23 -18.30 17.71 5.42
N HIS A 24 -17.87 17.56 6.66
CA HIS A 24 -17.78 16.27 7.37
C HIS A 24 -19.14 15.60 7.61
N THR A 25 -20.25 16.29 7.27
CA THR A 25 -21.62 15.73 7.39
C THR A 25 -22.00 14.75 6.28
N LEU A 26 -21.21 14.64 5.21
CA LEU A 26 -21.51 13.84 4.02
C LEU A 26 -21.23 12.34 4.26
N ARG A 27 -22.27 11.58 4.61
CA ARG A 27 -22.19 10.15 4.92
C ARG A 27 -21.73 9.21 3.79
N TRP A 28 -21.67 9.69 2.55
CA TRP A 28 -21.23 8.88 1.40
C TRP A 28 -19.72 8.90 1.17
N ILE A 29 -18.98 9.85 1.77
CA ILE A 29 -17.51 9.96 1.60
C ILE A 29 -16.76 8.73 2.11
N PRO A 30 -17.05 8.14 3.28
CA PRO A 30 -16.43 6.89 3.72
C PRO A 30 -16.57 5.75 2.70
N ILE A 31 -17.71 5.66 2.01
CA ILE A 31 -17.95 4.67 0.96
C ILE A 31 -17.07 4.97 -0.27
N LEU A 32 -16.94 6.24 -0.65
CA LEU A 32 -16.06 6.67 -1.73
C LEU A 32 -14.59 6.31 -1.43
N VAL A 33 -14.13 6.52 -0.19
CA VAL A 33 -12.76 6.15 0.23
C VAL A 33 -12.51 4.66 0.02
N VAL A 34 -13.43 3.80 0.46
CA VAL A 34 -13.32 2.34 0.27
C VAL A 34 -13.32 1.96 -1.22
N PHE A 35 -14.15 2.62 -2.03
CA PHE A 35 -14.18 2.37 -3.48
C PHE A 35 -12.88 2.79 -4.17
N LEU A 36 -12.31 3.94 -3.78
CA LEU A 36 -11.00 4.39 -4.28
C LEU A 36 -9.88 3.45 -3.82
N ALA A 37 -9.93 2.96 -2.58
CA ALA A 37 -8.97 1.98 -2.09
C ALA A 37 -9.03 0.67 -2.88
N LEU A 38 -10.23 0.14 -3.17
CA LEU A 38 -10.43 -1.03 -4.06
C LEU A 38 -9.80 -0.82 -5.43
N SER A 39 -10.04 0.35 -6.03
CA SER A 39 -9.50 0.72 -7.33
C SER A 39 -7.96 0.74 -7.32
N LYS A 40 -7.37 1.26 -6.24
CA LYS A 40 -5.91 1.28 -6.03
C LYS A 40 -5.34 -0.14 -5.85
N VAL A 41 -5.99 -0.97 -5.05
CA VAL A 41 -5.58 -2.38 -4.85
C VAL A 41 -5.55 -3.12 -6.20
N ALA A 42 -6.60 -2.99 -7.00
CA ALA A 42 -6.63 -3.58 -8.35
C ALA A 42 -5.49 -3.04 -9.23
N PHE A 43 -5.27 -1.73 -9.22
CA PHE A 43 -4.18 -1.08 -9.97
C PHE A 43 -2.80 -1.58 -9.52
N PHE A 44 -2.52 -1.61 -8.21
CA PHE A 44 -1.24 -2.10 -7.68
C PHE A 44 -1.00 -3.57 -8.01
N THR A 45 -2.03 -4.40 -7.93
CA THR A 45 -1.94 -5.82 -8.28
C THR A 45 -1.59 -5.98 -9.77
N LEU A 46 -2.34 -5.37 -10.66
CA LEU A 46 -2.10 -5.43 -12.10
C LEU A 46 -0.72 -4.85 -12.48
N TYR A 47 -0.33 -3.74 -11.86
CA TYR A 47 0.97 -3.13 -12.08
C TYR A 47 2.11 -4.05 -11.63
N SER A 48 1.99 -4.68 -10.45
CA SER A 48 3.00 -5.63 -9.95
C SER A 48 3.17 -6.80 -10.90
N PHE A 49 2.09 -7.39 -11.40
CA PHE A 49 2.15 -8.48 -12.39
C PHE A 49 2.84 -8.05 -13.70
N THR A 50 2.52 -6.87 -14.21
CA THR A 50 3.13 -6.40 -15.48
C THR A 50 4.61 -6.05 -15.33
N GLN A 51 5.02 -5.49 -14.19
CA GLN A 51 6.42 -5.17 -13.91
C GLN A 51 7.27 -6.43 -13.76
N ILE A 52 6.73 -7.44 -13.13
CA ILE A 52 7.40 -8.72 -12.92
C ILE A 52 7.70 -9.39 -14.26
N ASN A 53 6.71 -9.50 -15.13
CA ASN A 53 6.89 -10.09 -16.46
C ASN A 53 7.94 -9.33 -17.30
N LYS A 54 8.02 -8.01 -17.19
CA LYS A 54 9.04 -7.19 -17.86
C LYS A 54 10.44 -7.36 -17.25
N SER A 55 10.54 -7.49 -15.93
CA SER A 55 11.82 -7.65 -15.24
C SER A 55 12.49 -9.00 -15.52
N ILE A 56 11.70 -10.05 -15.75
CA ILE A 56 12.21 -11.36 -16.18
C ILE A 56 12.74 -11.28 -17.62
N ALA A 57 12.09 -10.51 -18.51
CA ALA A 57 12.50 -10.34 -19.91
C ALA A 57 13.77 -9.49 -20.08
N HIS A 58 14.01 -8.52 -19.20
CA HIS A 58 15.22 -7.70 -19.20
C HIS A 58 16.13 -8.11 -18.04
N ARG A 59 17.39 -8.49 -18.31
CA ARG A 59 18.44 -8.89 -17.33
C ARG A 59 18.76 -7.77 -16.33
N HIS A 60 17.81 -7.41 -15.46
CA HIS A 60 18.07 -6.43 -14.41
C HIS A 60 18.91 -7.03 -13.27
N SER A 61 19.81 -6.22 -12.71
CA SER A 61 20.56 -6.57 -11.51
C SER A 61 19.60 -6.87 -10.34
N VAL A 62 19.91 -7.88 -9.53
CA VAL A 62 19.14 -8.22 -8.30
C VAL A 62 18.92 -6.98 -7.42
N SER A 63 19.94 -6.13 -7.31
CA SER A 63 19.86 -4.87 -6.54
C SER A 63 18.76 -3.96 -7.05
N SER A 64 18.60 -3.79 -8.36
CA SER A 64 17.54 -2.95 -8.95
C SER A 64 16.14 -3.48 -8.63
N VAL A 65 15.98 -4.81 -8.66
CA VAL A 65 14.69 -5.46 -8.34
C VAL A 65 14.32 -5.26 -6.87
N VAL A 66 15.28 -5.41 -5.96
CA VAL A 66 15.07 -5.18 -4.52
C VAL A 66 14.68 -3.72 -4.24
N TRP A 67 15.33 -2.75 -4.88
CA TRP A 67 14.98 -1.33 -4.74
C TRP A 67 13.57 -1.02 -5.26
N ILE A 68 13.20 -1.58 -6.42
CA ILE A 68 11.87 -1.43 -7.00
C ILE A 68 10.82 -2.01 -6.07
N PHE A 69 11.08 -3.18 -5.50
CA PHE A 69 10.19 -3.85 -4.59
C PHE A 69 10.01 -3.08 -3.28
N GLY A 70 11.11 -2.61 -2.66
CA GLY A 70 11.08 -1.80 -1.46
C GLY A 70 10.29 -0.50 -1.65
N LEU A 71 10.49 0.19 -2.79
CA LEU A 71 9.71 1.39 -3.10
C LEU A 71 8.22 1.08 -3.31
N THR A 72 7.89 -0.05 -3.92
CA THR A 72 6.48 -0.48 -4.10
C THR A 72 5.81 -0.73 -2.75
N ILE A 73 6.49 -1.39 -1.82
CA ILE A 73 6.02 -1.61 -0.44
C ILE A 73 5.77 -0.25 0.24
N PHE A 74 6.75 0.65 0.19
CA PHE A 74 6.63 1.97 0.80
C PHE A 74 5.42 2.76 0.26
N LEU A 75 5.24 2.78 -1.07
CA LEU A 75 4.12 3.45 -1.71
C LEU A 75 2.77 2.82 -1.33
N MET A 76 2.73 1.50 -1.15
CA MET A 76 1.53 0.79 -0.72
C MET A 76 1.16 1.18 0.72
N ILE A 77 2.11 1.13 1.65
CA ILE A 77 1.92 1.54 3.05
C ILE A 77 1.43 2.99 3.10
N PHE A 78 2.08 3.90 2.38
CA PHE A 78 1.69 5.31 2.33
C PHE A 78 0.28 5.50 1.73
N SER A 79 -0.08 4.71 0.73
CA SER A 79 -1.41 4.74 0.11
C SER A 79 -2.50 4.33 1.09
N PHE A 80 -2.34 3.22 1.83
CA PHE A 80 -3.30 2.79 2.85
C PHE A 80 -3.34 3.72 4.07
N ALA A 81 -2.19 4.25 4.48
CA ALA A 81 -2.13 5.28 5.52
C ALA A 81 -3.01 6.49 5.17
N SER A 82 -2.98 6.91 3.91
CA SER A 82 -3.83 8.01 3.41
C SER A 82 -5.32 7.64 3.44
N ASP A 83 -5.69 6.39 3.12
CA ASP A 83 -7.06 5.90 3.21
C ASP A 83 -7.56 5.88 4.66
N TYR A 84 -6.73 5.42 5.60
CA TYR A 84 -7.07 5.39 7.03
C TYR A 84 -7.22 6.79 7.61
N ALA A 85 -6.29 7.70 7.30
CA ALA A 85 -6.36 9.08 7.74
C ALA A 85 -7.62 9.78 7.21
N CYS A 86 -7.94 9.57 5.92
CA CYS A 86 -9.13 10.14 5.30
C CYS A 86 -10.42 9.54 5.91
N LEU A 87 -10.50 8.23 6.07
CA LEU A 87 -11.67 7.58 6.68
C LEU A 87 -11.89 8.06 8.12
N ALA A 88 -10.82 8.12 8.92
CA ALA A 88 -10.88 8.60 10.29
C ALA A 88 -11.26 10.09 10.41
N GLY A 89 -10.88 10.91 9.41
CA GLY A 89 -11.26 12.33 9.36
C GLY A 89 -12.75 12.56 9.08
N PHE A 90 -13.41 11.64 8.35
CA PHE A 90 -14.85 11.72 8.04
C PHE A 90 -15.73 10.89 8.96
N ASP A 91 -15.17 9.89 9.63
CA ASP A 91 -15.86 9.02 10.60
C ASP A 91 -14.94 8.80 11.81
N GLU A 92 -15.10 9.66 12.81
CA GLU A 92 -14.34 9.58 14.07
C GLU A 92 -14.51 8.24 14.79
N SER A 93 -15.61 7.51 14.52
CA SER A 93 -15.85 6.19 15.06
C SER A 93 -15.15 5.06 14.30
N ALA A 94 -14.53 5.35 13.16
CA ALA A 94 -13.93 4.33 12.30
C ALA A 94 -12.78 3.58 12.97
N PHE A 95 -11.96 4.29 13.75
CA PHE A 95 -10.81 3.74 14.46
C PHE A 95 -10.78 4.24 15.90
N ILE A 96 -10.30 3.40 16.81
CA ILE A 96 -9.89 3.85 18.14
C ILE A 96 -8.44 4.28 18.02
N PHE A 97 -8.21 5.61 17.93
CA PHE A 97 -6.90 6.23 18.11
C PHE A 97 -6.77 6.66 19.58
N GLY A 98 -5.54 6.77 20.10
CA GLY A 98 -5.31 7.49 21.37
C GLY A 98 -5.75 8.96 21.25
N SER A 99 -5.85 9.71 22.36
CA SER A 99 -6.36 11.09 22.56
C SER A 99 -6.42 12.03 21.34
N GLU A 100 -7.25 13.09 21.41
CA GLU A 100 -7.46 14.13 20.38
C GLU A 100 -6.20 14.53 19.61
N GLN A 101 -6.27 14.50 18.26
CA GLN A 101 -5.09 14.57 17.43
C GLN A 101 -5.17 15.71 16.42
N SER A 102 -4.06 16.44 16.27
CA SER A 102 -3.88 17.33 15.14
C SER A 102 -3.80 16.52 13.84
N PHE A 103 -4.14 17.11 12.68
CA PHE A 103 -4.06 16.49 11.35
C PHE A 103 -2.74 15.73 11.11
N TRP A 104 -1.60 16.32 11.44
CA TRP A 104 -0.29 15.71 11.24
C TRP A 104 -0.08 14.48 12.11
N ARG A 105 -0.59 14.50 13.32
CA ARG A 105 -0.52 13.36 14.22
C ARG A 105 -1.42 12.23 13.74
N GLN A 106 -2.63 12.54 13.32
CA GLN A 106 -3.54 11.55 12.73
C GLN A 106 -2.95 10.88 11.49
N LEU A 107 -2.29 11.65 10.62
CA LEU A 107 -1.59 11.10 9.45
C LEU A 107 -0.43 10.20 9.85
N PHE A 108 0.35 10.57 10.87
CA PHE A 108 1.44 9.76 11.39
C PHE A 108 0.94 8.45 12.03
N GLU A 109 -0.12 8.51 12.84
CA GLU A 109 -0.74 7.33 13.46
C GLU A 109 -1.32 6.38 12.40
N ALA A 110 -1.95 6.93 11.37
CA ALA A 110 -2.43 6.15 10.23
C ALA A 110 -1.28 5.48 9.46
N PHE A 111 -0.15 6.18 9.28
CA PHE A 111 1.03 5.61 8.65
C PHE A 111 1.66 4.50 9.50
N TYR A 112 1.79 4.72 10.80
CA TYR A 112 2.23 3.72 11.76
C TYR A 112 1.32 2.48 11.72
N PHE A 113 0.00 2.69 11.76
CA PHE A 113 -0.98 1.60 11.70
C PHE A 113 -0.88 0.78 10.41
N SER A 114 -0.73 1.44 9.25
CA SER A 114 -0.52 0.77 7.98
C SER A 114 0.78 -0.05 7.99
N MET A 115 1.90 0.48 8.52
CA MET A 115 3.15 -0.28 8.66
C MET A 115 2.99 -1.54 9.53
N VAL A 116 2.33 -1.40 10.66
CA VAL A 116 2.09 -2.51 11.62
C VAL A 116 1.15 -3.56 11.01
N THR A 117 0.15 -3.11 10.24
CA THR A 117 -0.80 -3.97 9.52
C THR A 117 -0.09 -4.71 8.38
N PHE A 118 0.68 -4.01 7.55
CA PHE A 118 1.50 -4.58 6.49
C PHE A 118 2.43 -5.67 7.02
N ALA A 119 3.11 -5.40 8.12
CA ALA A 119 4.04 -6.34 8.76
C ALA A 119 3.31 -7.48 9.50
N SER A 120 1.97 -7.47 9.55
CA SER A 120 1.14 -8.44 10.29
C SER A 120 1.49 -8.54 11.77
N ILE A 121 1.94 -7.45 12.39
CA ILE A 121 2.32 -7.40 13.82
C ILE A 121 1.07 -7.24 14.70
N GLY A 122 0.21 -6.25 14.40
CA GLY A 122 -1.07 -6.03 15.09
C GLY A 122 -0.95 -5.81 16.59
N TYR A 123 -0.28 -4.76 17.04
CA TYR A 123 -0.12 -4.44 18.48
C TYR A 123 -1.47 -4.23 19.20
N GLY A 124 -2.54 -3.84 18.48
CA GLY A 124 -3.86 -3.60 19.05
C GLY A 124 -4.03 -2.26 19.77
N ASP A 125 -3.11 -1.35 19.58
CA ASP A 125 -3.12 0.02 20.06
C ASP A 125 -4.02 0.93 19.20
N ILE A 126 -4.11 0.63 17.90
CA ILE A 126 -5.08 1.21 16.97
C ILE A 126 -5.99 0.09 16.46
N VAL A 127 -7.31 0.27 16.60
CA VAL A 127 -8.28 -0.78 16.30
C VAL A 127 -9.35 -0.27 15.33
N PRO A 128 -9.58 -0.96 14.18
CA PRO A 128 -10.68 -0.66 13.28
C PRO A 128 -12.02 -1.10 13.92
N VAL A 129 -12.97 -0.19 14.04
CA VAL A 129 -14.26 -0.42 14.69
C VAL A 129 -15.36 -0.63 13.67
N THR A 130 -15.49 0.29 12.70
CA THR A 130 -16.57 0.23 11.72
C THR A 130 -16.33 -0.82 10.65
N MET A 131 -17.41 -1.24 9.99
CA MET A 131 -17.32 -2.21 8.88
C MET A 131 -16.44 -1.72 7.75
N LEU A 132 -16.50 -0.42 7.40
CA LEU A 132 -15.67 0.18 6.34
C LEU A 132 -14.18 0.15 6.71
N ALA A 133 -13.84 0.48 7.96
CA ALA A 133 -12.48 0.38 8.46
C ALA A 133 -11.94 -1.06 8.39
N LYS A 134 -12.74 -2.04 8.82
CA LYS A 134 -12.37 -3.46 8.75
C LYS A 134 -12.18 -3.96 7.32
N ILE A 135 -12.99 -3.49 6.37
CA ILE A 135 -12.82 -3.79 4.94
C ILE A 135 -11.48 -3.25 4.44
N LEU A 136 -11.15 -1.98 4.73
CA LEU A 136 -9.86 -1.40 4.33
C LEU A 136 -8.66 -2.18 4.89
N VAL A 137 -8.70 -2.54 6.17
CA VAL A 137 -7.63 -3.32 6.81
C VAL A 137 -7.50 -4.71 6.17
N THR A 138 -8.63 -5.37 5.89
CA THR A 138 -8.61 -6.68 5.22
C THR A 138 -8.02 -6.59 3.81
N MET A 139 -8.31 -5.50 3.07
CA MET A 139 -7.71 -5.25 1.76
C MET A 139 -6.19 -5.07 1.86
N GLU A 140 -5.71 -4.29 2.84
CA GLU A 140 -4.27 -4.11 3.05
C GLU A 140 -3.57 -5.42 3.36
N ILE A 141 -4.11 -6.23 4.29
CA ILE A 141 -3.54 -7.53 4.64
C ILE A 141 -3.47 -8.44 3.41
N GLY A 142 -4.55 -8.54 2.63
CA GLY A 142 -4.58 -9.33 1.40
C GLY A 142 -3.55 -8.87 0.37
N GLN A 143 -3.46 -7.55 0.15
CA GLN A 143 -2.50 -6.96 -0.77
C GLN A 143 -1.05 -7.13 -0.30
N SER A 144 -0.79 -7.02 1.00
CA SER A 144 0.52 -7.25 1.61
C SER A 144 0.99 -8.69 1.36
N PHE A 145 0.11 -9.65 1.62
CA PHE A 145 0.39 -11.06 1.39
C PHE A 145 0.72 -11.35 -0.09
N LEU A 146 -0.12 -10.85 -1.01
CA LEU A 146 0.13 -11.00 -2.44
C LEU A 146 1.49 -10.40 -2.84
N LEU A 147 1.79 -9.19 -2.36
CA LEU A 147 3.04 -8.50 -2.70
C LEU A 147 4.27 -9.27 -2.19
N ILE A 148 4.22 -9.80 -0.97
CA ILE A 148 5.32 -10.59 -0.40
C ILE A 148 5.52 -11.89 -1.19
N VAL A 149 4.45 -12.63 -1.46
CA VAL A 149 4.52 -13.89 -2.22
C VAL A 149 5.11 -13.66 -3.62
N PHE A 150 4.63 -12.62 -4.32
CA PHE A 150 5.17 -12.27 -5.63
C PHE A 150 6.62 -11.81 -5.57
N GLY A 151 7.00 -11.01 -4.57
CA GLY A 151 8.38 -10.56 -4.40
C GLY A 151 9.35 -11.74 -4.22
N LEU A 152 9.03 -12.67 -3.33
CA LEU A 152 9.84 -13.85 -3.07
C LEU A 152 9.95 -14.77 -4.31
N SER A 153 8.85 -14.99 -5.02
CA SER A 153 8.83 -15.80 -6.24
C SER A 153 9.77 -15.26 -7.31
N ASN A 154 9.80 -13.93 -7.46
CA ASN A 154 10.66 -13.27 -8.48
C ASN A 154 12.14 -13.30 -8.13
N LEU A 155 12.49 -13.11 -6.86
CA LEU A 155 13.88 -13.19 -6.43
C LEU A 155 14.47 -14.58 -6.71
N ASN A 156 13.67 -15.64 -6.54
CA ASN A 156 14.09 -17.00 -6.82
C ASN A 156 14.33 -17.23 -8.31
N SER A 157 13.46 -16.76 -9.18
CA SER A 157 13.60 -16.86 -10.64
C SER A 157 14.85 -16.15 -11.17
N ILE A 158 15.21 -15.00 -10.60
CA ILE A 158 16.40 -14.24 -10.99
C ILE A 158 17.68 -14.96 -10.57
N ARG A 159 17.71 -15.58 -9.39
CA ARG A 159 18.88 -16.35 -8.92
C ARG A 159 19.14 -17.58 -9.78
N VAL A 160 18.10 -18.33 -10.13
CA VAL A 160 18.22 -19.53 -10.97
C VAL A 160 18.77 -19.16 -12.35
N ASN A 161 18.32 -18.07 -12.95
CA ASN A 161 18.76 -17.64 -14.28
C ASN A 161 20.23 -17.17 -14.28
N GLN A 162 20.71 -16.56 -13.19
CA GLN A 162 22.11 -16.14 -13.05
C GLN A 162 23.07 -17.33 -12.82
N SER A 163 22.66 -18.39 -12.15
CA SER A 163 23.48 -19.58 -11.97
C SER A 163 23.67 -20.34 -13.28
N GLN A 164 22.64 -20.46 -14.10
CA GLN A 164 22.73 -21.10 -15.41
C GLN A 164 23.64 -20.37 -16.39
N VAL A 165 23.62 -19.04 -16.39
CA VAL A 165 24.52 -18.24 -17.26
C VAL A 165 26.00 -18.43 -16.87
N LYS A 166 26.29 -18.47 -15.55
CA LYS A 166 27.68 -18.69 -15.08
C LYS A 166 28.21 -20.10 -15.39
N ASP A 167 27.37 -21.11 -15.46
CA ASP A 167 27.78 -22.46 -15.82
C ASP A 167 28.05 -22.60 -17.33
N HIS A 168 27.33 -21.83 -18.18
CA HIS A 168 27.60 -21.80 -19.62
C HIS A 168 28.85 -20.98 -20.00
N GLU A 169 29.28 -20.01 -19.20
CA GLU A 169 30.54 -19.26 -19.43
C GLU A 169 31.80 -20.02 -19.02
N LYS A 170 31.66 -21.14 -18.30
CA LYS A 170 32.80 -21.95 -17.84
C LYS A 170 33.08 -23.16 -18.73
N LEU A 171 32.28 -23.38 -19.77
CA LEU A 171 32.46 -24.45 -20.79
C LEU A 171 33.01 -23.88 -22.07
#